data_2841ab280acf1a4de268204ece990676
#
_entry.id   2841ab280acf1a4de268204ece990676
#
_cell.length_a   1.000
_cell.length_b   1.000
_cell.length_c   1.000
_cell.angle_alpha   90.00
_cell.angle_beta   90.00
_cell.angle_gamma   90.00
#
_symmetry.space_group_name_H-M   'P 1'
#
loop_
_entity.id
_entity.type
_entity.pdbx_description
1 polymer ?
#
loop_
_entity_poly.entity_id
_entity_poly.type
_entity_poly.pdbx_seq_one_letter_code
_entity_poly.pdbx_strand_id
1 'polypeptide(L)'
;MQVNIQHYIIALLATFLIVYLVIPQLMKIALKVGFTDKPTERKKHRGEIPLCGGLGIYIGFFIVSFIMFRWLGIKNSEYVWVFIATTLILGIGLVDDYYKSKGKEFAIYPRLIVQIFAAILVYKSGVVFLGFTNPLTGIYISLPE
;
A
#
# COMPACT_ATOMS: atom_id res chain seq x y z
N MET A 1 14.42 19.19 11.55
CA MET A 1 14.78 19.39 10.14
C MET A 1 13.49 19.63 9.36
N GLN A 2 13.40 20.68 8.55
CA GLN A 2 12.19 20.94 7.76
C GLN A 2 12.17 20.00 6.55
N VAL A 3 11.01 19.37 6.30
CA VAL A 3 10.81 18.51 5.13
C VAL A 3 10.59 19.40 3.91
N ASN A 4 11.49 19.29 2.93
CA ASN A 4 11.47 20.07 1.69
C ASN A 4 11.02 19.20 0.50
N ILE A 5 10.64 19.83 -0.60
CA ILE A 5 10.23 19.15 -1.84
C ILE A 5 11.28 18.12 -2.32
N GLN A 6 12.56 18.37 -2.07
CA GLN A 6 13.64 17.46 -2.42
C GLN A 6 13.52 16.11 -1.72
N HIS A 7 13.11 16.07 -0.44
CA HIS A 7 12.90 14.83 0.31
C HIS A 7 11.77 13.99 -0.29
N TYR A 8 10.69 14.64 -0.76
CA TYR A 8 9.59 13.94 -1.44
C TYR A 8 10.03 13.36 -2.78
N ILE A 9 10.83 14.12 -3.56
CA ILE A 9 11.36 13.62 -4.85
C ILE A 9 12.29 12.44 -4.61
N ILE A 10 13.20 12.52 -3.64
CA ILE A 10 14.12 11.42 -3.29
C ILE A 10 13.31 10.19 -2.86
N ALA A 11 12.32 10.36 -1.98
CA ALA A 11 11.47 9.26 -1.54
C ALA A 11 10.72 8.60 -2.69
N LEU A 12 10.16 9.41 -3.61
CA LEU A 12 9.46 8.92 -4.79
C LEU A 12 10.37 8.09 -5.69
N LEU A 13 11.54 8.64 -6.05
CA LEU A 13 12.51 7.97 -6.92
C LEU A 13 13.07 6.70 -6.27
N ALA A 14 13.39 6.75 -4.97
CA ALA A 14 13.87 5.58 -4.23
C ALA A 14 12.81 4.48 -4.16
N THR A 15 11.55 4.84 -3.89
CA THR A 15 10.43 3.87 -3.88
C THR A 15 10.25 3.25 -5.25
N PHE A 16 10.23 4.07 -6.30
CA PHE A 16 10.13 3.59 -7.68
C PHE A 16 11.24 2.59 -8.02
N LEU A 17 12.49 2.93 -7.70
CA LEU A 17 13.64 2.08 -7.98
C LEU A 17 13.55 0.73 -7.24
N ILE A 18 13.22 0.75 -5.94
CA ILE A 18 13.07 -0.48 -5.14
C ILE A 18 11.95 -1.35 -5.71
N VAL A 19 10.79 -0.77 -5.99
CA VAL A 19 9.65 -1.50 -6.58
C VAL A 19 10.03 -2.09 -7.93
N TYR A 20 10.69 -1.33 -8.79
CA TYR A 20 11.16 -1.78 -10.10
C TYR A 20 12.11 -2.99 -10.00
N LEU A 21 12.99 -3.02 -9.00
CA LEU A 21 13.92 -4.12 -8.78
C LEU A 21 13.27 -5.34 -8.11
N VAL A 22 12.31 -5.11 -7.21
CA VAL A 22 11.68 -6.17 -6.40
C VAL A 22 10.57 -6.90 -7.17
N ILE A 23 9.77 -6.19 -7.96
CA ILE A 23 8.63 -6.81 -8.68
C ILE A 23 9.03 -7.99 -9.56
N PRO A 24 10.07 -7.94 -10.40
CA PRO A 24 10.44 -9.08 -11.24
C PRO A 24 10.80 -10.34 -10.44
N GLN A 25 11.38 -10.16 -9.25
CA GLN A 25 11.75 -11.26 -8.36
C GLN A 25 10.50 -11.88 -7.72
N LEU A 26 9.58 -11.02 -7.24
CA LEU A 26 8.29 -11.46 -6.69
C LEU A 26 7.44 -12.19 -7.74
N MET A 27 7.45 -11.71 -8.97
CA MET A 27 6.75 -12.36 -10.09
C MET A 27 7.27 -13.78 -10.32
N LYS A 28 8.59 -13.99 -10.33
CA LYS A 28 9.20 -15.31 -10.46
C LYS A 28 8.79 -16.25 -9.33
N ILE A 29 8.75 -15.74 -8.10
CA ILE A 29 8.33 -16.51 -6.93
C ILE A 29 6.84 -16.83 -7.03
N ALA A 30 5.99 -15.85 -7.34
CA ALA A 30 4.55 -16.04 -7.47
C ALA A 30 4.19 -17.10 -8.52
N LEU A 31 4.85 -17.06 -9.67
CA LEU A 31 4.70 -18.09 -10.71
C LEU A 31 5.12 -19.48 -10.22
N LYS A 32 6.24 -19.59 -9.50
CA LYS A 32 6.73 -20.88 -8.97
C LYS A 32 5.79 -21.50 -7.94
N VAL A 33 5.17 -20.68 -7.08
CA VAL A 33 4.26 -21.18 -6.04
C VAL A 33 2.81 -21.26 -6.49
N GLY A 34 2.51 -20.86 -7.74
CA GLY A 34 1.15 -20.84 -8.28
C GLY A 34 0.26 -19.74 -7.65
N PHE A 35 0.88 -18.65 -7.19
CA PHE A 35 0.17 -17.47 -6.66
C PHE A 35 -0.18 -16.53 -7.82
N THR A 36 -1.09 -17.00 -8.68
CA THR A 36 -1.43 -16.38 -9.95
C THR A 36 -2.94 -16.33 -10.16
N ASP A 37 -3.41 -15.28 -10.85
CA ASP A 37 -4.78 -15.23 -11.37
C ASP A 37 -4.83 -16.00 -12.69
N LYS A 38 -5.71 -16.99 -12.75
CA LYS A 38 -5.90 -17.84 -13.95
C LYS A 38 -6.99 -17.27 -14.82
N PRO A 39 -6.85 -17.35 -16.16
CA PRO A 39 -7.90 -16.95 -17.07
C PRO A 39 -9.15 -17.78 -16.84
N THR A 40 -10.32 -17.11 -16.85
CA THR A 40 -11.64 -17.72 -16.77
C THR A 40 -12.50 -17.20 -17.90
N GLU A 41 -13.67 -17.81 -18.16
CA GLU A 41 -14.59 -17.34 -19.20
C GLU A 41 -14.93 -15.85 -19.09
N ARG A 42 -15.00 -15.33 -17.86
CA ARG A 42 -15.23 -13.92 -17.57
C ARG A 42 -13.98 -13.04 -17.70
N LYS A 43 -12.78 -13.62 -17.48
CA LYS A 43 -11.49 -12.90 -17.49
C LYS A 43 -10.69 -13.34 -18.72
N LYS A 44 -10.73 -12.53 -19.79
CA LYS A 44 -10.10 -12.83 -21.08
C LYS A 44 -8.64 -12.35 -21.17
N HIS A 45 -7.78 -12.68 -20.20
CA HIS A 45 -6.35 -12.43 -20.37
C HIS A 45 -5.62 -13.70 -20.87
N ARG A 46 -4.54 -13.50 -21.61
CA ARG A 46 -3.69 -14.61 -22.10
C ARG A 46 -2.63 -14.92 -21.04
N GLY A 47 -2.65 -16.15 -20.50
CA GLY A 47 -1.67 -16.61 -19.51
C GLY A 47 -2.04 -16.31 -18.05
N GLU A 48 -1.19 -16.77 -17.13
CA GLU A 48 -1.32 -16.57 -15.69
C GLU A 48 -0.72 -15.22 -15.28
N ILE A 49 -1.44 -14.43 -14.48
CA ILE A 49 -0.99 -13.13 -14.01
C ILE A 49 -0.55 -13.26 -12.53
N PRO A 50 0.73 -12.96 -12.18
CA PRO A 50 1.21 -13.02 -10.81
C PRO A 50 0.50 -12.01 -9.90
N LEU A 51 0.01 -12.47 -8.73
CA LEU A 51 -0.70 -11.67 -7.75
C LEU A 51 0.28 -11.11 -6.70
N CYS A 52 1.27 -10.32 -7.12
CA CYS A 52 2.33 -9.83 -6.23
C CYS A 52 2.53 -8.32 -6.27
N GLY A 53 1.72 -7.58 -7.05
CA GLY A 53 1.90 -6.13 -7.23
C GLY A 53 1.78 -5.36 -5.93
N GLY A 54 0.73 -5.62 -5.15
CA GLY A 54 0.50 -4.98 -3.85
C GLY A 54 1.64 -5.21 -2.86
N LEU A 55 2.18 -6.43 -2.82
CA LEU A 55 3.31 -6.77 -1.97
C LEU A 55 4.58 -6.01 -2.38
N GLY A 56 4.85 -5.89 -3.68
CA GLY A 56 6.00 -5.15 -4.20
C GLY A 56 5.95 -3.67 -3.84
N ILE A 57 4.78 -3.04 -4.02
CA ILE A 57 4.56 -1.63 -3.67
C ILE A 57 4.72 -1.42 -2.16
N TYR A 58 4.15 -2.30 -1.34
CA TYR A 58 4.26 -2.23 0.12
C TYR A 58 5.72 -2.31 0.58
N ILE A 59 6.51 -3.26 0.05
CA ILE A 59 7.92 -3.42 0.40
C ILE A 59 8.70 -2.14 0.08
N GLY A 60 8.52 -1.59 -1.14
CA GLY A 60 9.19 -0.37 -1.55
C GLY A 60 8.83 0.81 -0.66
N PHE A 61 7.54 1.01 -0.42
CA PHE A 61 7.04 2.09 0.45
C PHE A 61 7.54 1.95 1.89
N PHE A 62 7.48 0.75 2.46
CA PHE A 62 7.89 0.49 3.84
C PHE A 62 9.39 0.76 4.05
N ILE A 63 10.24 0.23 3.16
CA ILE A 63 11.69 0.41 3.25
C ILE A 63 12.06 1.89 3.15
N VAL A 64 11.53 2.59 2.15
CA VAL A 64 11.86 4.00 1.95
C VAL A 64 11.33 4.86 3.09
N SER A 65 10.11 4.64 3.54
CA SER A 65 9.54 5.37 4.68
C SER A 65 10.38 5.17 5.94
N PHE A 66 10.81 3.95 6.23
CA PHE A 66 11.67 3.65 7.38
C PHE A 66 13.02 4.39 7.30
N ILE A 67 13.67 4.36 6.12
CA ILE A 67 14.93 5.06 5.88
C ILE A 67 14.74 6.57 6.03
N MET A 68 13.68 7.14 5.42
CA MET A 68 13.39 8.56 5.48
C MET A 68 13.11 9.04 6.90
N PHE A 69 12.35 8.29 7.70
CA PHE A 69 12.08 8.64 9.09
C PHE A 69 13.36 8.63 9.93
N ARG A 70 14.23 7.66 9.71
CA ARG A 70 15.56 7.62 10.36
C ARG A 70 16.43 8.80 9.96
N TRP A 71 16.45 9.14 8.68
CA TRP A 71 17.27 10.23 8.15
C TRP A 71 16.77 11.59 8.61
N LEU A 72 15.47 11.82 8.61
CA LEU A 72 14.87 13.08 9.04
C LEU A 72 14.78 13.22 10.57
N GLY A 73 15.12 12.19 11.33
CA GLY A 73 15.04 12.18 12.79
C GLY A 73 13.60 12.18 13.32
N ILE A 74 12.65 11.71 12.51
CA ILE A 74 11.23 11.66 12.88
C ILE A 74 11.04 10.47 13.84
N LYS A 75 10.75 10.79 15.11
CA LYS A 75 10.55 9.80 16.20
C LYS A 75 9.09 9.69 16.64
N ASN A 76 8.15 10.05 15.79
CA ASN A 76 6.75 10.07 16.16
C ASN A 76 6.16 8.65 16.19
N SER A 77 5.63 8.22 17.34
CA SER A 77 4.98 6.91 17.51
C SER A 77 3.70 6.77 16.70
N GLU A 78 3.11 7.88 16.24
CA GLU A 78 1.88 7.89 15.43
C GLU A 78 2.04 7.13 14.11
N TYR A 79 3.23 7.20 13.50
CA TYR A 79 3.50 6.47 12.24
C TYR A 79 3.48 4.95 12.40
N VAL A 80 3.73 4.44 13.60
CA VAL A 80 3.66 2.99 13.88
C VAL A 80 2.25 2.47 13.64
N TRP A 81 1.22 3.22 14.03
CA TRP A 81 -0.17 2.84 13.80
C TRP A 81 -0.53 2.83 12.31
N VAL A 82 0.01 3.78 11.54
CA VAL A 82 -0.15 3.80 10.09
C VAL A 82 0.49 2.55 9.45
N PHE A 83 1.70 2.16 9.89
CA PHE A 83 2.34 0.93 9.40
C PHE A 83 1.57 -0.33 9.79
N ILE A 84 1.03 -0.40 11.00
CA ILE A 84 0.18 -1.53 11.42
C ILE A 84 -1.07 -1.60 10.54
N ALA A 85 -1.76 -0.47 10.34
CA ALA A 85 -2.96 -0.41 9.53
C ALA A 85 -2.69 -0.82 8.07
N THR A 86 -1.63 -0.32 7.46
CA THR A 86 -1.25 -0.69 6.08
C THR A 86 -0.84 -2.16 5.96
N THR A 87 -0.18 -2.71 6.99
CA THR A 87 0.16 -4.15 7.05
C THR A 87 -1.10 -5.01 7.13
N LEU A 88 -2.10 -4.61 7.91
CA LEU A 88 -3.39 -5.32 8.00
C LEU A 88 -4.12 -5.31 6.64
N ILE A 89 -4.14 -4.16 5.96
CA ILE A 89 -4.75 -4.04 4.62
C ILE A 89 -4.01 -4.92 3.61
N LEU A 90 -2.68 -4.93 3.62
CA LEU A 90 -1.89 -5.83 2.80
C LEU A 90 -2.21 -7.29 3.11
N GLY A 91 -2.23 -7.66 4.39
CA GLY A 91 -2.50 -9.03 4.84
C GLY A 91 -3.83 -9.56 4.32
N ILE A 92 -4.90 -8.78 4.49
CA ILE A 92 -6.23 -9.20 3.99
C ILE A 92 -6.28 -9.21 2.46
N GLY A 93 -5.54 -8.33 1.78
CA GLY A 93 -5.39 -8.35 0.33
C GLY A 93 -4.68 -9.60 -0.18
N LEU A 94 -3.59 -10.01 0.49
CA LEU A 94 -2.89 -11.26 0.15
C LEU A 94 -3.75 -12.50 0.39
N VAL A 95 -4.58 -12.50 1.42
CA VAL A 95 -5.55 -13.57 1.66
C VAL A 95 -6.58 -13.62 0.53
N ASP A 96 -7.13 -12.48 0.12
CA ASP A 96 -8.06 -12.39 -1.02
C ASP A 96 -7.41 -12.93 -2.31
N ASP A 97 -6.18 -12.51 -2.59
CA ASP A 97 -5.41 -12.97 -3.75
C ASP A 97 -5.08 -14.47 -3.68
N TYR A 98 -4.84 -15.01 -2.48
CA TYR A 98 -4.67 -16.45 -2.29
C TYR A 98 -5.94 -17.23 -2.66
N TYR A 99 -7.12 -16.78 -2.22
CA TYR A 99 -8.38 -17.41 -2.61
C TYR A 99 -8.60 -17.33 -4.12
N LYS A 100 -8.30 -16.19 -4.74
CA LYS A 100 -8.37 -16.01 -6.20
C LYS A 100 -7.44 -16.98 -6.95
N SER A 101 -6.21 -17.18 -6.45
CA SER A 101 -5.27 -18.14 -7.07
C SER A 101 -5.77 -19.58 -7.04
N LYS A 102 -6.67 -19.91 -6.12
CA LYS A 102 -7.34 -21.21 -6.03
C LYS A 102 -8.68 -21.25 -6.79
N GLY A 103 -9.01 -20.20 -7.55
CA GLY A 103 -10.29 -20.09 -8.26
C GLY A 103 -11.50 -19.93 -7.33
N LYS A 104 -11.27 -19.46 -6.09
CA LYS A 104 -12.31 -19.25 -5.07
C LYS A 104 -12.54 -17.77 -4.85
N GLU A 105 -13.73 -17.38 -4.45
CA GLU A 105 -14.05 -16.03 -4.00
C GLU A 105 -13.86 -15.92 -2.49
N PHE A 106 -13.17 -14.87 -2.06
CA PHE A 106 -13.04 -14.57 -0.63
C PHE A 106 -14.25 -13.74 -0.18
N ALA A 107 -14.77 -14.05 1.02
CA ALA A 107 -15.94 -13.36 1.56
C ALA A 107 -15.70 -11.84 1.71
N ILE A 108 -16.74 -11.04 1.45
CA ILE A 108 -16.67 -9.58 1.50
C ILE A 108 -16.54 -9.08 2.95
N TYR A 109 -17.26 -9.69 3.89
CA TYR A 109 -17.33 -9.22 5.28
C TYR A 109 -15.98 -9.18 6.01
N PRO A 110 -15.13 -10.23 6.01
CA PRO A 110 -13.82 -10.16 6.66
C PRO A 110 -12.94 -9.05 6.11
N ARG A 111 -13.00 -8.82 4.78
CA ARG A 111 -12.27 -7.74 4.12
C ARG A 111 -12.73 -6.38 4.63
N LEU A 112 -14.04 -6.16 4.65
CA LEU A 112 -14.63 -4.91 5.13
C LEU A 112 -14.30 -4.63 6.60
N ILE A 113 -14.40 -5.65 7.46
CA ILE A 113 -14.08 -5.52 8.90
C ILE A 113 -12.62 -5.09 9.09
N VAL A 114 -11.67 -5.74 8.41
CA VAL A 114 -10.25 -5.38 8.51
C VAL A 114 -10.00 -3.95 7.99
N GLN A 115 -10.65 -3.54 6.90
CA GLN A 115 -10.52 -2.19 6.37
C GLN A 115 -11.06 -1.13 7.33
N ILE A 116 -12.23 -1.37 7.96
CA ILE A 116 -12.79 -0.47 8.99
C ILE A 116 -11.84 -0.40 10.19
N PHE A 117 -11.35 -1.53 10.66
CA PHE A 117 -10.42 -1.57 11.78
C PHE A 117 -9.11 -0.81 11.48
N ALA A 118 -8.54 -1.01 10.30
CA ALA A 118 -7.37 -0.26 9.84
C ALA A 118 -7.63 1.26 9.78
N ALA A 119 -8.80 1.67 9.29
CA ALA A 119 -9.18 3.09 9.27
C ALA A 119 -9.29 3.68 10.68
N ILE A 120 -9.85 2.94 11.65
CA ILE A 120 -9.92 3.35 13.06
C ILE A 120 -8.51 3.50 13.65
N LEU A 121 -7.56 2.61 13.34
CA LEU A 121 -6.18 2.72 13.80
C LEU A 121 -5.50 3.98 13.27
N VAL A 122 -5.68 4.29 11.98
CA VAL A 122 -5.15 5.52 11.37
C VAL A 122 -5.78 6.76 12.00
N TYR A 123 -7.09 6.78 12.19
CA TYR A 123 -7.78 7.90 12.85
C TYR A 123 -7.25 8.11 14.28
N LYS A 124 -7.11 7.05 15.08
CA LYS A 124 -6.58 7.12 16.43
C LYS A 124 -5.10 7.55 16.51
N SER A 125 -4.35 7.39 15.42
CA SER A 125 -2.97 7.87 15.34
C SER A 125 -2.85 9.39 15.22
N GLY A 126 -3.96 10.11 15.10
CA GLY A 126 -3.98 11.58 14.92
C GLY A 126 -3.79 12.01 13.46
N VAL A 127 -3.71 11.07 12.51
CA VAL A 127 -3.67 11.38 11.08
C VAL A 127 -5.08 11.69 10.62
N VAL A 128 -5.39 12.97 10.48
CA VAL A 128 -6.69 13.46 10.02
C VAL A 128 -6.54 14.30 8.76
N PHE A 129 -7.51 14.23 7.90
CA PHE A 129 -7.55 15.05 6.68
C PHE A 129 -8.31 16.35 6.97
N LEU A 130 -7.55 17.42 7.20
CA LEU A 130 -8.11 18.73 7.62
C LEU A 130 -8.60 19.56 6.43
N GLY A 131 -8.17 19.27 5.22
CA GLY A 131 -8.54 20.04 4.03
C GLY A 131 -7.54 19.86 2.90
N PHE A 132 -7.76 20.57 1.81
CA PHE A 132 -6.89 20.55 0.65
C PHE A 132 -6.79 21.92 -0.02
N THR A 133 -5.67 22.18 -0.68
CA THR A 133 -5.52 23.36 -1.51
C THR A 133 -6.01 23.07 -2.92
N ASN A 134 -6.95 23.84 -3.42
CA ASN A 134 -7.42 23.71 -4.79
C ASN A 134 -6.26 24.06 -5.76
N PRO A 135 -5.84 23.12 -6.60
CA PRO A 135 -4.67 23.31 -7.47
C PRO A 135 -4.88 24.38 -8.56
N LEU A 136 -6.14 24.71 -8.88
CA LEU A 136 -6.46 25.70 -9.91
C LEU A 136 -6.56 27.12 -9.36
N THR A 137 -7.04 27.27 -8.12
CA THR A 137 -7.28 28.61 -7.52
C THR A 137 -6.27 28.96 -6.43
N GLY A 138 -5.51 27.99 -5.92
CA GLY A 138 -4.60 28.17 -4.79
C GLY A 138 -5.30 28.37 -3.44
N ILE A 139 -6.65 28.30 -3.40
CA ILE A 139 -7.43 28.52 -2.17
C ILE A 139 -7.43 27.23 -1.34
N TYR A 140 -7.12 27.37 -0.04
CA TYR A 140 -7.25 26.27 0.92
C TYR A 140 -8.72 26.09 1.34
N ILE A 141 -9.23 24.88 1.17
CA ILE A 141 -10.59 24.49 1.57
C ILE A 141 -10.44 23.60 2.80
N SER A 142 -10.82 24.13 3.99
CA SER A 142 -10.87 23.34 5.21
C SER A 142 -12.13 22.49 5.25
N LEU A 143 -11.99 21.26 5.73
CA LEU A 143 -13.17 20.44 6.06
C LEU A 143 -13.58 20.71 7.52
N PRO A 144 -14.87 20.76 7.83
CA PRO A 144 -15.34 20.87 9.21
C PRO A 144 -14.93 19.61 10.00
N GLU A 145 -14.56 19.82 11.26
CA GLU A 145 -14.27 18.75 12.23
C GLU A 145 -15.52 17.93 12.57
#